data_2c42d42308af97a8c18b01759c38ea7e
#
_entry.id   2c42d42308af97a8c18b01759c38ea7e
#
_cell.length_a   1.000
_cell.length_b   1.000
_cell.length_c   1.000
_cell.angle_alpha   90.00
_cell.angle_beta   90.00
_cell.angle_gamma   90.00
#
_symmetry.space_group_name_H-M   'P 1'
#
loop_
_entity.id
_entity.type
_entity.pdbx_description
1 polymer ?
#
loop_
_entity_poly.entity_id
_entity_poly.type
_entity_poly.pdbx_seq_one_letter_code
_entity_poly.pdbx_strand_id
1 'polypeptide(L)'
;MVLNLKLGSVLSKGFRKVNVDKPRQIAFEVLTEVMQNGAYSNLLLPQKLSVSGLDTRDKAFATELLYGSIRALGRNDFIARQYSDRNWSDVDPGIVNVIRLGAYQLFDMRVPNHAAVDATVNLARTVLGESKASFVNALMRKLSAKSL
;
A
#
# COMPACT_ATOMS: atom_id res chain seq x y z
N MET A 1 6.20 3.91 30.00
CA MET A 1 6.89 2.62 29.76
C MET A 1 6.09 1.43 30.24
N VAL A 2 5.73 1.42 31.52
CA VAL A 2 4.87 0.35 32.06
C VAL A 2 3.53 0.31 31.35
N LEU A 3 2.98 1.45 30.98
CA LEU A 3 1.74 1.57 30.25
C LEU A 3 1.83 0.92 28.85
N ASN A 4 2.94 1.12 28.16
CA ASN A 4 3.15 0.54 26.83
C ASN A 4 3.28 -0.98 26.88
N LEU A 5 3.91 -1.50 27.92
CA LEU A 5 4.01 -2.94 28.11
C LEU A 5 2.64 -3.56 28.38
N LYS A 6 1.83 -2.90 29.20
CA LYS A 6 0.46 -3.35 29.43
C LYS A 6 -0.38 -3.31 28.17
N LEU A 7 -0.27 -2.26 27.40
CA LEU A 7 -0.99 -2.11 26.15
C LEU A 7 -0.58 -3.20 25.16
N GLY A 8 0.71 -3.44 25.03
CA GLY A 8 1.23 -4.49 24.17
C GLY A 8 0.73 -5.87 24.58
N SER A 9 0.71 -6.14 25.88
CA SER A 9 0.21 -7.41 26.39
C SER A 9 -1.29 -7.59 26.13
N VAL A 10 -2.07 -6.53 26.33
CA VAL A 10 -3.51 -6.55 26.08
C VAL A 10 -3.79 -6.75 24.59
N LEU A 11 -3.05 -6.03 23.75
CA LEU A 11 -3.20 -6.15 22.30
C LEU A 11 -2.85 -7.55 21.82
N SER A 12 -1.79 -8.15 22.37
CA SER A 12 -1.39 -9.49 21.97
C SER A 12 -2.40 -10.56 22.41
N LYS A 13 -3.16 -10.30 23.46
CA LYS A 13 -4.20 -11.22 23.95
C LYS A 13 -5.55 -11.01 23.29
N GLY A 14 -5.93 -9.75 23.08
CA GLY A 14 -7.26 -9.39 22.60
C GLY A 14 -7.41 -9.34 21.11
N PHE A 15 -6.31 -9.15 20.40
CA PHE A 15 -6.34 -8.99 18.95
C PHE A 15 -5.49 -10.05 18.29
N ARG A 16 -6.01 -10.60 17.19
CA ARG A 16 -5.18 -11.42 16.34
C ARG A 16 -4.01 -10.59 15.87
N LYS A 17 -2.86 -11.23 15.78
CA LYS A 17 -1.69 -10.62 15.18
C LYS A 17 -2.08 -10.10 13.81
N VAL A 18 -2.18 -8.80 13.69
CA VAL A 18 -2.19 -8.15 12.39
C VAL A 18 -0.74 -8.16 11.97
N ASN A 19 -0.42 -8.96 10.97
CA ASN A 19 0.89 -8.90 10.36
C ASN A 19 1.02 -7.52 9.73
N VAL A 20 1.83 -6.67 10.36
CA VAL A 20 2.14 -5.36 9.80
C VAL A 20 3.02 -5.60 8.57
N ASP A 21 2.48 -5.29 7.41
CA ASP A 21 3.23 -5.35 6.16
C ASP A 21 4.05 -4.07 6.05
N LYS A 22 5.17 -4.07 6.72
CA LYS A 22 5.99 -2.88 6.86
C LYS A 22 6.57 -2.37 5.55
N PRO A 23 7.07 -3.22 4.64
CA PRO A 23 7.54 -2.73 3.34
C PRO A 23 6.46 -2.00 2.55
N ARG A 24 5.24 -2.54 2.48
CA ARG A 24 4.13 -1.89 1.78
C ARG A 24 3.68 -0.63 2.50
N GLN A 25 3.68 -0.64 3.82
CA GLN A 25 3.32 0.53 4.59
C GLN A 25 4.30 1.68 4.36
N ILE A 26 5.60 1.40 4.34
CA ILE A 26 6.62 2.42 4.04
C ILE A 26 6.41 2.97 2.63
N ALA A 27 6.19 2.10 1.65
CA ALA A 27 5.94 2.54 0.28
C ALA A 27 4.71 3.46 0.23
N PHE A 28 3.64 3.13 0.95
CA PHE A 28 2.44 3.96 1.02
C PHE A 28 2.74 5.32 1.66
N GLU A 29 3.47 5.34 2.76
CA GLU A 29 3.81 6.58 3.45
C GLU A 29 4.61 7.51 2.57
N VAL A 30 5.62 6.98 1.90
CA VAL A 30 6.45 7.78 1.00
C VAL A 30 5.66 8.25 -0.21
N LEU A 31 4.86 7.37 -0.81
CA LEU A 31 4.02 7.77 -1.96
C LEU A 31 3.06 8.89 -1.58
N THR A 32 2.46 8.80 -0.39
CA THR A 32 1.56 9.83 0.11
C THR A 32 2.29 11.18 0.25
N GLU A 33 3.49 11.18 0.84
CA GLU A 33 4.26 12.40 0.98
C GLU A 33 4.66 12.99 -0.36
N VAL A 34 5.03 12.15 -1.31
CA VAL A 34 5.37 12.59 -2.67
C VAL A 34 4.16 13.21 -3.37
N MET A 35 3.02 12.54 -3.33
CA MET A 35 1.84 12.95 -4.09
C MET A 35 1.09 14.10 -3.44
N GLN A 36 0.96 14.11 -2.12
CA GLN A 36 0.20 15.14 -1.41
C GLN A 36 1.04 16.34 -0.98
N ASN A 37 2.32 16.14 -0.69
CA ASN A 37 3.17 17.18 -0.10
C ASN A 37 4.39 17.54 -0.95
N GLY A 38 4.55 16.92 -2.12
CA GLY A 38 5.65 17.23 -3.01
C GLY A 38 7.02 16.79 -2.54
N ALA A 39 7.08 15.80 -1.65
CA ALA A 39 8.35 15.28 -1.14
C ALA A 39 9.16 14.61 -2.27
N TYR A 40 10.47 14.58 -2.11
CA TYR A 40 11.36 13.90 -3.05
C TYR A 40 11.54 12.45 -2.63
N SER A 41 11.06 11.53 -3.47
CA SER A 41 11.10 10.10 -3.15
C SER A 41 12.52 9.58 -2.92
N ASN A 42 13.49 10.08 -3.71
CA ASN A 42 14.88 9.66 -3.62
C ASN A 42 15.58 10.12 -2.34
N LEU A 43 14.99 11.07 -1.63
CA LEU A 43 15.50 11.52 -0.32
C LEU A 43 14.74 10.83 0.82
N LEU A 44 13.42 10.76 0.70
CA LEU A 44 12.57 10.28 1.78
C LEU A 44 12.64 8.76 1.96
N LEU A 45 12.64 8.00 0.86
CA LEU A 45 12.63 6.54 0.96
C LEU A 45 13.88 5.99 1.64
N PRO A 46 15.12 6.36 1.25
CA PRO A 46 16.30 5.85 1.94
C PRO A 46 16.30 6.18 3.43
N GLN A 47 15.84 7.37 3.78
CA GLN A 47 15.76 7.80 5.17
C GLN A 47 14.82 6.90 5.97
N LYS A 48 13.62 6.64 5.46
CA LYS A 48 12.66 5.77 6.14
C LYS A 48 13.15 4.34 6.21
N LEU A 49 13.80 3.84 5.16
CA LEU A 49 14.33 2.48 5.16
C LEU A 49 15.47 2.31 6.15
N SER A 50 16.31 3.32 6.31
CA SER A 50 17.47 3.24 7.22
C SER A 50 17.07 3.02 8.67
N VAL A 51 15.91 3.54 9.09
CA VAL A 51 15.42 3.39 10.47
C VAL A 51 14.34 2.33 10.61
N SER A 52 14.03 1.62 9.52
CA SER A 52 12.88 0.70 9.50
C SER A 52 13.13 -0.61 10.23
N GLY A 53 14.38 -1.04 10.33
CA GLY A 53 14.70 -2.37 10.85
C GLY A 53 14.47 -3.48 9.84
N LEU A 54 14.10 -3.16 8.60
CA LEU A 54 13.89 -4.17 7.56
C LEU A 54 15.20 -4.77 7.09
N ASP A 55 15.15 -6.05 6.69
CA ASP A 55 16.30 -6.70 6.07
C ASP A 55 16.48 -6.22 4.61
N THR A 56 17.56 -6.66 3.99
CA THR A 56 17.90 -6.26 2.62
C THR A 56 16.80 -6.60 1.63
N ARG A 57 16.20 -7.78 1.76
CA ARG A 57 15.14 -8.25 0.86
C ARG A 57 13.90 -7.37 0.94
N ASP A 58 13.46 -7.06 2.15
CA ASP A 58 12.26 -6.25 2.35
C ASP A 58 12.50 -4.79 1.97
N LYS A 59 13.71 -4.27 2.20
CA LYS A 59 14.08 -2.94 1.70
C LYS A 59 14.03 -2.88 0.17
N ALA A 60 14.53 -3.92 -0.49
CA ALA A 60 14.51 -4.00 -1.95
C ALA A 60 13.07 -4.06 -2.47
N PHE A 61 12.20 -4.81 -1.80
CA PHE A 61 10.79 -4.89 -2.16
C PHE A 61 10.11 -3.53 -2.06
N ALA A 62 10.28 -2.84 -0.93
CA ALA A 62 9.71 -1.51 -0.73
C ALA A 62 10.20 -0.52 -1.78
N THR A 63 11.47 -0.59 -2.12
CA THR A 63 12.11 0.29 -3.11
C THR A 63 11.52 0.07 -4.50
N GLU A 64 11.43 -1.19 -4.92
CA GLU A 64 10.84 -1.53 -6.22
C GLU A 64 9.38 -1.11 -6.27
N LEU A 65 8.63 -1.38 -5.22
CA LEU A 65 7.21 -1.06 -5.16
C LEU A 65 6.98 0.46 -5.27
N LEU A 66 7.74 1.24 -4.51
CA LEU A 66 7.56 2.69 -4.55
C LEU A 66 7.97 3.30 -5.88
N TYR A 67 9.20 3.05 -6.32
CA TYR A 67 9.69 3.66 -7.55
C TYR A 67 8.96 3.15 -8.78
N GLY A 68 8.60 1.87 -8.78
CA GLY A 68 7.80 1.31 -9.87
C GLY A 68 6.41 1.90 -9.93
N SER A 69 5.78 2.09 -8.78
CA SER A 69 4.44 2.70 -8.72
C SER A 69 4.46 4.15 -9.21
N ILE A 70 5.50 4.90 -8.88
CA ILE A 70 5.66 6.27 -9.38
C ILE A 70 5.89 6.26 -10.90
N ARG A 71 6.76 5.38 -11.37
CA ARG A 71 7.10 5.27 -12.79
C ARG A 71 5.89 4.90 -13.64
N ALA A 72 5.05 3.98 -13.14
CA ALA A 72 3.87 3.47 -13.84
C ALA A 72 2.58 4.23 -13.49
N LEU A 73 2.68 5.35 -12.78
CA LEU A 73 1.52 6.02 -12.18
C LEU A 73 0.46 6.39 -13.21
N GLY A 74 0.85 6.98 -14.32
CA GLY A 74 -0.09 7.42 -15.36
C GLY A 74 -0.84 6.25 -15.99
N ARG A 75 -0.12 5.18 -16.33
CA ARG A 75 -0.74 3.97 -16.89
C ARG A 75 -1.70 3.33 -15.91
N ASN A 76 -1.28 3.18 -14.66
CA ASN A 76 -2.08 2.50 -13.65
C ASN A 76 -3.31 3.30 -13.27
N ASP A 77 -3.20 4.62 -13.20
CA ASP A 77 -4.37 5.49 -12.98
C ASP A 77 -5.35 5.39 -14.14
N PHE A 78 -4.85 5.36 -15.36
CA PHE A 78 -5.69 5.21 -16.54
C PHE A 78 -6.51 3.93 -16.49
N ILE A 79 -5.85 2.81 -16.14
CA ILE A 79 -6.53 1.52 -16.05
C ILE A 79 -7.53 1.52 -14.89
N ALA A 80 -7.12 1.98 -13.71
CA ALA A 80 -7.98 1.97 -12.53
C ALA A 80 -9.26 2.79 -12.73
N ARG A 81 -9.16 3.94 -13.40
CA ARG A 81 -10.33 4.78 -13.69
C ARG A 81 -11.41 4.04 -14.47
N GLN A 82 -11.02 3.15 -15.36
CA GLN A 82 -11.98 2.42 -16.20
C GLN A 82 -12.78 1.39 -15.42
N TYR A 83 -12.26 0.93 -14.29
CA TYR A 83 -12.92 -0.10 -13.47
C TYR A 83 -13.51 0.46 -12.19
N SER A 84 -13.30 1.74 -11.91
CA SER A 84 -13.87 2.39 -10.74
C SER A 84 -15.33 2.77 -11.00
N ASP A 85 -16.20 2.47 -10.03
CA ASP A 85 -17.60 2.89 -10.07
C ASP A 85 -17.76 4.37 -9.74
N ARG A 86 -16.72 4.99 -9.19
CA ARG A 86 -16.71 6.41 -8.84
C ARG A 86 -15.80 7.17 -9.78
N ASN A 87 -16.09 8.44 -9.98
CA ASN A 87 -15.19 9.34 -10.66
C ASN A 87 -13.87 9.38 -9.90
N TRP A 88 -12.78 9.12 -10.60
CA TRP A 88 -11.46 8.98 -9.95
C TRP A 88 -11.06 10.24 -9.17
N SER A 89 -11.45 11.42 -9.65
CA SER A 89 -11.16 12.67 -8.96
C SER A 89 -11.91 12.84 -7.64
N ASP A 90 -12.99 12.06 -7.42
CA ASP A 90 -13.78 12.10 -6.19
C ASP A 90 -13.35 11.02 -5.20
N VAL A 91 -12.42 10.15 -5.59
CA VAL A 91 -11.94 9.09 -4.71
C VAL A 91 -10.90 9.67 -3.74
N ASP A 92 -10.99 9.25 -2.48
CA ASP A 92 -10.04 9.65 -1.45
C ASP A 92 -8.59 9.44 -1.92
N PRO A 93 -7.72 10.45 -1.79
CA PRO A 93 -6.32 10.32 -2.25
C PRO A 93 -5.57 9.15 -1.62
N GLY A 94 -5.88 8.79 -0.37
CA GLY A 94 -5.29 7.62 0.26
C GLY A 94 -5.67 6.34 -0.45
N ILE A 95 -6.94 6.22 -0.86
CA ILE A 95 -7.41 5.07 -1.64
C ILE A 95 -6.67 5.03 -2.98
N VAL A 96 -6.55 6.16 -3.66
CA VAL A 96 -5.85 6.24 -4.94
C VAL A 96 -4.42 5.73 -4.80
N ASN A 97 -3.70 6.16 -3.76
CA ASN A 97 -2.33 5.73 -3.54
C ASN A 97 -2.22 4.24 -3.23
N VAL A 98 -3.14 3.68 -2.44
CA VAL A 98 -3.17 2.23 -2.18
C VAL A 98 -3.39 1.47 -3.49
N ILE A 99 -4.33 1.92 -4.32
CA ILE A 99 -4.61 1.28 -5.61
C ILE A 99 -3.41 1.38 -6.55
N ARG A 100 -2.69 2.50 -6.55
CA ARG A 100 -1.46 2.63 -7.35
C ARG A 100 -0.44 1.57 -6.99
N LEU A 101 -0.24 1.34 -5.70
CA LEU A 101 0.67 0.29 -5.23
C LEU A 101 0.15 -1.11 -5.59
N GLY A 102 -1.14 -1.35 -5.42
CA GLY A 102 -1.74 -2.64 -5.76
C GLY A 102 -1.67 -2.94 -7.25
N ALA A 103 -1.96 -1.96 -8.07
CA ALA A 103 -1.92 -2.11 -9.53
C ALA A 103 -0.50 -2.43 -10.02
N TYR A 104 0.51 -1.76 -9.47
CA TYR A 104 1.89 -2.06 -9.83
C TYR A 104 2.25 -3.51 -9.51
N GLN A 105 1.82 -4.00 -8.36
CA GLN A 105 2.07 -5.41 -7.99
C GLN A 105 1.38 -6.37 -8.96
N LEU A 106 0.15 -6.06 -9.38
CA LEU A 106 -0.58 -6.92 -10.31
C LEU A 106 0.04 -6.94 -11.71
N PHE A 107 0.46 -5.79 -12.20
CA PHE A 107 0.82 -5.65 -13.61
C PHE A 107 2.31 -5.78 -13.87
N ASP A 108 3.16 -5.48 -12.90
CA ASP A 108 4.60 -5.37 -13.14
C ASP A 108 5.47 -6.20 -12.20
N MET A 109 4.98 -6.55 -11.01
CA MET A 109 5.76 -7.34 -10.07
C MET A 109 5.38 -8.81 -10.15
N ARG A 110 6.29 -9.67 -9.71
CA ARG A 110 6.04 -11.12 -9.69
C ARG A 110 5.38 -11.52 -8.37
N VAL A 111 4.24 -10.90 -8.10
CA VAL A 111 3.40 -11.25 -6.96
C VAL A 111 2.17 -11.96 -7.53
N PRO A 112 1.83 -13.15 -7.03
CA PRO A 112 0.61 -13.82 -7.49
C PRO A 112 -0.60 -12.92 -7.28
N ASN A 113 -1.55 -12.94 -8.22
CA ASN A 113 -2.67 -11.99 -8.20
C ASN A 113 -3.44 -12.00 -6.89
N HIS A 114 -3.76 -13.18 -6.35
CA HIS A 114 -4.50 -13.25 -5.09
C HIS A 114 -3.70 -12.68 -3.93
N ALA A 115 -2.38 -12.87 -3.91
CA ALA A 115 -1.52 -12.32 -2.87
C ALA A 115 -1.42 -10.79 -2.98
N ALA A 116 -1.36 -10.26 -4.20
CA ALA A 116 -1.34 -8.82 -4.42
C ALA A 116 -2.65 -8.19 -3.96
N VAL A 117 -3.79 -8.80 -4.27
CA VAL A 117 -5.10 -8.31 -3.82
C VAL A 117 -5.17 -8.31 -2.29
N ASP A 118 -4.85 -9.45 -1.66
CA ASP A 118 -4.94 -9.58 -0.21
C ASP A 118 -4.02 -8.60 0.52
N ALA A 119 -2.79 -8.47 0.06
CA ALA A 119 -1.82 -7.57 0.69
C ALA A 119 -2.25 -6.11 0.54
N THR A 120 -2.81 -5.74 -0.61
CA THR A 120 -3.26 -4.38 -0.86
C THR A 120 -4.49 -4.04 -0.02
N VAL A 121 -5.43 -4.97 0.12
CA VAL A 121 -6.60 -4.79 0.97
C VAL A 121 -6.19 -4.68 2.45
N ASN A 122 -5.26 -5.51 2.89
CA ASN A 122 -4.75 -5.45 4.26
C ASN A 122 -4.02 -4.12 4.53
N LEU A 123 -3.25 -3.64 3.56
CA LEU A 123 -2.63 -2.31 3.66
C LEU A 123 -3.70 -1.23 3.82
N ALA A 124 -4.72 -1.25 2.98
CA ALA A 124 -5.82 -0.29 3.06
C ALA A 124 -6.49 -0.33 4.43
N ARG A 125 -6.75 -1.52 4.94
CA ARG A 125 -7.37 -1.70 6.25
C ARG A 125 -6.53 -1.08 7.35
N THR A 126 -5.21 -1.27 7.28
CA THR A 126 -4.28 -0.76 8.27
C THR A 126 -4.17 0.77 8.22
N VAL A 127 -4.04 1.35 7.03
CA VAL A 127 -3.73 2.78 6.89
C VAL A 127 -4.95 3.65 6.68
N LEU A 128 -6.09 3.10 6.24
CA LEU A 128 -7.28 3.87 5.91
C LEU A 128 -8.54 3.43 6.66
N GLY A 129 -8.57 2.22 7.20
CA GLY A 129 -9.73 1.67 7.88
C GLY A 129 -10.58 0.75 7.02
N GLU A 130 -11.51 0.06 7.68
CA GLU A 130 -12.26 -1.05 7.08
C GLU A 130 -13.18 -0.60 5.94
N SER A 131 -13.85 0.53 6.09
CA SER A 131 -14.79 0.98 5.07
C SER A 131 -14.09 1.30 3.75
N LYS A 132 -12.92 1.94 3.81
CA LYS A 132 -12.13 2.23 2.61
C LYS A 132 -11.49 0.99 2.04
N ALA A 133 -11.14 0.03 2.90
CA ALA A 133 -10.61 -1.26 2.45
C ALA A 133 -11.63 -2.04 1.62
N SER A 134 -12.92 -1.92 1.92
CA SER A 134 -13.98 -2.55 1.12
C SER A 134 -13.99 -2.04 -0.32
N PHE A 135 -13.84 -0.74 -0.50
CA PHE A 135 -13.76 -0.15 -1.84
C PHE A 135 -12.50 -0.65 -2.56
N VAL A 136 -11.36 -0.68 -1.86
CA VAL A 136 -10.10 -1.17 -2.41
C VAL A 136 -10.25 -2.64 -2.84
N ASN A 137 -10.89 -3.46 -2.02
CA ASN A 137 -11.11 -4.87 -2.35
C ASN A 137 -11.90 -5.03 -3.65
N ALA A 138 -13.01 -4.30 -3.78
CA ALA A 138 -13.86 -4.39 -4.96
C ALA A 138 -13.08 -3.98 -6.22
N LEU A 139 -12.34 -2.88 -6.16
CA LEU A 139 -11.59 -2.41 -7.31
C LEU A 139 -10.40 -3.33 -7.65
N MET A 140 -9.67 -3.77 -6.64
CA MET A 140 -8.53 -4.68 -6.85
C MET A 140 -8.97 -6.00 -7.48
N ARG A 141 -10.14 -6.52 -7.11
CA ARG A 141 -10.66 -7.74 -7.73
C ARG A 141 -10.95 -7.54 -9.21
N LYS A 142 -11.51 -6.40 -9.58
CA LYS A 142 -11.74 -6.07 -11.00
C LYS A 142 -10.43 -5.97 -11.76
N LEU A 143 -9.43 -5.29 -11.20
CA LEU A 143 -8.12 -5.14 -11.81
C LEU A 143 -7.42 -6.51 -11.95
N SER A 144 -7.52 -7.35 -10.94
CA SER A 144 -6.92 -8.69 -10.94
C SER A 144 -7.50 -9.56 -12.06
N ALA A 145 -8.81 -9.49 -12.28
CA ALA A 145 -9.45 -10.23 -13.35
C ALA A 145 -8.95 -9.79 -14.73
N LYS A 146 -8.53 -8.54 -14.86
CA LYS A 146 -8.03 -7.99 -16.14
C LYS A 146 -6.54 -8.23 -16.37
N SER A 147 -5.78 -8.48 -15.33
CA SER A 147 -4.34 -8.71 -15.46
C SER A 147 -4.01 -10.07 -16.06
N LEU A 148 -5.02 -10.87 -16.31
CA LEU A 148 -4.85 -12.14 -17.01
C LEU A 148 -4.80 -11.90 -18.55
#